data_9d3592c97507805e6831caa46c0f7944
#
_entry.id   9d3592c97507805e6831caa46c0f7944
#
_cell.length_a   1.000
_cell.length_b   1.000
_cell.length_c   1.000
_cell.angle_alpha   90.00
_cell.angle_beta   90.00
_cell.angle_gamma   90.00
#
_symmetry.space_group_name_H-M   'P 1'
#
loop_
_entity.id
_entity.type
_entity.pdbx_description
1 polymer ?
#
loop_
_entity_poly.entity_id
_entity_poly.type
_entity_poly.pdbx_seq_one_letter_code
_entity_poly.pdbx_strand_id
1 'polypeptide(L)'
;MLHIRPASRPNGGRIGGTVRARAAEELRNRILTGALAPGTRLDLDAVCAEFGASRTPIREALLELSYEGLVEVAPRSGITVIGLTPRDVLDNFAMLGTLAGKAAEWAAARITDGELEEIRLLADDVHNARTPDGLVAANWAFHRAIHRASGSSRILTLIRQTVGVVPTNFFEVFPDQGQHSAADHDELVAALAAGDGAAARLVAERHVTDAGVALARFLEAGTAGARPRGAGRRRQGVRSG
;
A
#
# COMPACT_ATOMS: atom_id res chain seq x y z
N MET A 1 2.48 27.27 12.95
CA MET A 1 1.05 27.09 12.68
C MET A 1 0.91 26.84 11.19
N LEU A 2 0.93 25.56 10.77
CA LEU A 2 0.86 25.17 9.37
C LEU A 2 -0.63 25.08 8.99
N HIS A 3 -1.07 25.98 8.12
CA HIS A 3 -2.40 25.90 7.53
C HIS A 3 -2.42 24.72 6.55
N ILE A 4 -3.02 23.63 6.94
CA ILE A 4 -3.35 22.50 6.06
C ILE A 4 -4.49 22.98 5.16
N ARG A 5 -4.20 23.14 3.85
CA ARG A 5 -5.23 23.38 2.83
C ARG A 5 -6.20 22.18 2.85
N PRO A 6 -7.51 22.39 2.90
CA PRO A 6 -8.45 21.28 2.73
C PRO A 6 -8.28 20.73 1.31
N ALA A 7 -8.00 19.42 1.22
CA ALA A 7 -8.03 18.70 -0.05
C ALA A 7 -9.42 18.83 -0.67
N SER A 8 -9.44 19.16 -1.96
CA SER A 8 -10.66 19.23 -2.77
C SER A 8 -11.42 17.91 -2.64
N ARG A 9 -12.72 17.98 -2.36
CA ARG A 9 -13.60 16.81 -2.31
C ARG A 9 -13.49 16.03 -3.62
N PRO A 10 -13.07 14.76 -3.62
CA PRO A 10 -13.28 13.91 -4.78
C PRO A 10 -14.77 13.55 -4.83
N ASN A 11 -15.46 14.12 -5.81
CA ASN A 11 -16.81 13.73 -6.17
C ASN A 11 -16.68 12.52 -7.09
N GLY A 12 -17.19 11.36 -6.72
CA GLY A 12 -17.24 10.20 -7.63
C GLY A 12 -17.27 8.87 -6.88
N GLY A 13 -18.45 8.35 -6.65
CA GLY A 13 -18.86 6.97 -6.65
C GLY A 13 -17.93 5.89 -6.06
N ARG A 14 -17.73 5.87 -4.75
CA ARG A 14 -17.28 4.66 -4.04
C ARG A 14 -18.44 4.10 -3.22
N ILE A 15 -18.81 2.88 -3.57
CA ILE A 15 -19.81 2.05 -2.91
C ILE A 15 -19.45 1.93 -1.42
N GLY A 16 -20.28 2.51 -0.57
CA GLY A 16 -20.61 2.14 0.81
C GLY A 16 -19.57 1.55 1.75
N GLY A 17 -18.37 2.11 1.87
CA GLY A 17 -17.49 1.79 2.99
C GLY A 17 -17.94 2.51 4.27
N THR A 18 -17.85 1.85 5.45
CA THR A 18 -18.10 2.51 6.74
C THR A 18 -17.15 3.70 6.91
N VAL A 19 -17.53 4.70 7.73
CA VAL A 19 -16.65 5.82 8.07
C VAL A 19 -15.31 5.33 8.61
N ARG A 20 -15.33 4.26 9.42
CA ARG A 20 -14.12 3.58 9.93
C ARG A 20 -13.20 3.15 8.79
N ALA A 21 -13.72 2.42 7.80
CA ALA A 21 -12.92 1.89 6.69
C ALA A 21 -12.33 3.02 5.83
N ARG A 22 -13.12 4.07 5.55
CA ARG A 22 -12.63 5.25 4.81
C ARG A 22 -11.54 6.00 5.56
N ALA A 23 -11.71 6.19 6.88
CA ALA A 23 -10.71 6.87 7.71
C ALA A 23 -9.41 6.06 7.80
N ALA A 24 -9.50 4.75 8.01
CA ALA A 24 -8.34 3.87 8.05
C ALA A 24 -7.58 3.90 6.71
N GLU A 25 -8.28 3.76 5.59
CA GLU A 25 -7.69 3.79 4.24
C GLU A 25 -6.99 5.14 3.94
N GLU A 26 -7.66 6.26 4.18
CA GLU A 26 -7.12 7.59 3.92
C GLU A 26 -5.90 7.90 4.80
N LEU A 27 -5.98 7.62 6.10
CA LEU A 27 -4.86 7.83 7.01
C LEU A 27 -3.68 6.92 6.66
N ARG A 28 -3.94 5.66 6.29
CA ARG A 28 -2.91 4.71 5.81
C ARG A 28 -2.18 5.28 4.61
N ASN A 29 -2.91 5.71 3.58
CA ASN A 29 -2.32 6.29 2.38
C ASN A 29 -1.45 7.50 2.69
N ARG A 30 -1.91 8.40 3.56
CA ARG A 30 -1.12 9.58 3.97
C ARG A 30 0.15 9.22 4.72
N ILE A 31 0.13 8.16 5.52
CA ILE A 31 1.31 7.66 6.23
C ILE A 31 2.28 7.01 5.24
N LEU A 32 1.78 6.13 4.38
CA LEU A 32 2.59 5.39 3.41
C LEU A 32 3.22 6.29 2.34
N THR A 33 2.55 7.39 1.98
CA THR A 33 3.09 8.39 1.03
C THR A 33 3.90 9.50 1.69
N GLY A 34 4.06 9.46 3.03
CA GLY A 34 4.81 10.47 3.79
C GLY A 34 4.08 11.79 4.01
N ALA A 35 2.82 11.94 3.58
CA ALA A 35 2.00 13.12 3.84
C ALA A 35 1.74 13.30 5.36
N LEU A 36 1.71 12.21 6.11
CA LEU A 36 1.78 12.18 7.57
C LEU A 36 3.13 11.55 7.97
N ALA A 37 4.11 12.41 8.25
CA ALA A 37 5.47 11.99 8.56
C ALA A 37 5.56 11.25 9.90
N PRO A 38 6.52 10.31 10.07
CA PRO A 38 6.83 9.71 11.36
C PRO A 38 7.07 10.75 12.46
N GLY A 39 6.55 10.49 13.65
CA GLY A 39 6.57 11.42 14.79
C GLY A 39 5.44 12.46 14.80
N THR A 40 4.61 12.53 13.74
CA THR A 40 3.45 13.42 13.71
C THR A 40 2.44 12.97 14.78
N ARG A 41 2.00 13.90 15.62
CA ARG A 41 0.90 13.68 16.57
C ARG A 41 -0.43 13.94 15.91
N LEU A 42 -1.33 12.96 15.98
CA LEU A 42 -2.68 13.07 15.47
C LEU A 42 -3.62 13.53 16.60
N ASP A 43 -4.29 14.65 16.36
CA ASP A 43 -5.38 15.11 17.24
C ASP A 43 -6.66 14.37 16.84
N LEU A 44 -7.19 13.57 17.77
CA LEU A 44 -8.41 12.78 17.54
C LEU A 44 -9.61 13.66 17.17
N ASP A 45 -9.75 14.84 17.78
CA ASP A 45 -10.88 15.71 17.52
C ASP A 45 -10.77 16.38 16.15
N ALA A 46 -9.56 16.74 15.74
CA ALA A 46 -9.31 17.25 14.39
C ALA A 46 -9.61 16.17 13.32
N VAL A 47 -9.19 14.92 13.55
CA VAL A 47 -9.51 13.80 12.65
C VAL A 47 -11.01 13.53 12.62
N CYS A 48 -11.71 13.56 13.76
CA CYS A 48 -13.18 13.42 13.79
C CYS A 48 -13.87 14.51 12.96
N ALA A 49 -13.43 15.76 13.10
CA ALA A 49 -13.98 16.88 12.35
C ALA A 49 -13.73 16.75 10.84
N GLU A 50 -12.54 16.31 10.44
CA GLU A 50 -12.16 16.09 9.03
C GLU A 50 -13.05 15.04 8.35
N PHE A 51 -13.31 13.90 9.03
CA PHE A 51 -14.14 12.82 8.48
C PHE A 51 -15.65 13.01 8.75
N GLY A 52 -16.05 14.06 9.46
CA GLY A 52 -17.44 14.30 9.85
C GLY A 52 -18.01 13.15 10.70
N ALA A 53 -17.22 12.61 11.63
CA ALA A 53 -17.53 11.38 12.36
C ALA A 53 -17.39 11.55 13.88
N SER A 54 -18.07 10.69 14.62
CA SER A 54 -17.88 10.57 16.08
C SER A 54 -16.54 9.89 16.39
N ARG A 55 -16.10 9.98 17.66
CA ARG A 55 -14.84 9.41 18.12
C ARG A 55 -14.74 7.88 17.97
N THR A 56 -15.85 7.14 18.05
CA THR A 56 -15.84 5.67 18.01
C THR A 56 -15.29 5.12 16.71
N PRO A 57 -15.85 5.41 15.50
CA PRO A 57 -15.33 4.88 14.25
C PRO A 57 -13.90 5.34 13.95
N ILE A 58 -13.51 6.55 14.39
CA ILE A 58 -12.14 7.05 14.19
C ILE A 58 -11.17 6.31 15.11
N ARG A 59 -11.54 6.06 16.38
CA ARG A 59 -10.70 5.24 17.28
C ARG A 59 -10.50 3.80 16.76
N GLU A 60 -11.56 3.19 16.22
CA GLU A 60 -11.46 1.86 15.62
C GLU A 60 -10.53 1.86 14.39
N ALA A 61 -10.60 2.89 13.53
CA ALA A 61 -9.68 3.07 12.41
C ALA A 61 -8.22 3.21 12.88
N LEU A 62 -7.98 4.03 13.89
CA LEU A 62 -6.64 4.24 14.46
C LEU A 62 -6.11 2.98 15.17
N LEU A 63 -6.99 2.19 15.77
CA LEU A 63 -6.62 0.91 16.36
C LEU A 63 -6.22 -0.11 15.28
N GLU A 64 -6.94 -0.14 14.15
CA GLU A 64 -6.57 -0.93 12.97
C GLU A 64 -5.17 -0.56 12.48
N LEU A 65 -4.88 0.74 12.29
CA LEU A 65 -3.55 1.23 11.91
C LEU A 65 -2.46 0.95 12.95
N SER A 66 -2.83 0.87 14.22
CA SER A 66 -1.89 0.48 15.30
C SER A 66 -1.51 -1.00 15.22
N TYR A 67 -2.45 -1.88 14.88
CA TYR A 67 -2.15 -3.29 14.62
C TYR A 67 -1.28 -3.49 13.38
N GLU A 68 -1.36 -2.57 12.41
CA GLU A 68 -0.49 -2.55 11.22
C GLU A 68 0.88 -1.93 11.52
N GLY A 69 1.12 -1.41 12.73
CA GLY A 69 2.38 -0.76 13.12
C GLY A 69 2.56 0.65 12.56
N LEU A 70 1.53 1.23 11.95
CA LEU A 70 1.61 2.56 11.32
C LEU A 70 1.44 3.71 12.31
N VAL A 71 0.74 3.49 13.41
CA VAL A 71 0.56 4.46 14.49
C VAL A 71 0.72 3.80 15.85
N GLU A 72 1.15 4.58 16.84
CA GLU A 72 1.14 4.20 18.25
C GLU A 72 -0.02 4.91 18.94
N VAL A 73 -0.86 4.13 19.62
CA VAL A 73 -1.95 4.66 20.46
C VAL A 73 -1.56 4.44 21.90
N ALA A 74 -1.04 5.47 22.54
CA ALA A 74 -0.57 5.38 23.92
C ALA A 74 -1.55 6.05 24.90
N PRO A 75 -1.88 5.40 26.06
CA PRO A 75 -2.69 6.02 27.09
C PRO A 75 -2.05 7.32 27.57
N ARG A 76 -2.79 8.43 27.59
CA ARG A 76 -2.38 9.78 28.04
C ARG A 76 -1.44 10.54 27.08
N SER A 77 -0.64 9.91 26.23
CA SER A 77 0.26 10.60 25.29
C SER A 77 -0.35 10.84 23.91
N GLY A 78 -1.51 10.26 23.62
CA GLY A 78 -2.22 10.47 22.38
C GLY A 78 -1.86 9.47 21.29
N ILE A 79 -1.96 9.90 20.05
CA ILE A 79 -1.74 9.08 18.86
C ILE A 79 -0.57 9.66 18.10
N THR A 80 0.43 8.83 17.83
CA THR A 80 1.64 9.25 17.10
C THR A 80 1.83 8.37 15.88
N VAL A 81 2.14 8.97 14.73
CA VAL A 81 2.50 8.25 13.51
C VAL A 81 3.88 7.62 13.71
N ILE A 82 3.97 6.31 13.56
CA ILE A 82 5.24 5.57 13.51
C ILE A 82 5.76 5.58 12.09
N GLY A 83 4.87 5.34 11.11
CA GLY A 83 5.19 5.20 9.71
C GLY A 83 5.93 3.90 9.42
N LEU A 84 6.47 3.80 8.21
CA LEU A 84 7.34 2.70 7.80
C LEU A 84 8.68 3.27 7.35
N THR A 85 9.75 2.58 7.70
CA THR A 85 11.06 2.83 7.10
C THR A 85 11.10 2.18 5.70
N PRO A 86 12.00 2.64 4.80
CA PRO A 86 12.23 1.95 3.52
C PRO A 86 12.55 0.46 3.70
N ARG A 87 13.23 0.10 4.79
CA ARG A 87 13.54 -1.27 5.15
C ARG A 87 12.29 -2.09 5.48
N ASP A 88 11.38 -1.52 6.31
CA ASP A 88 10.12 -2.18 6.66
C ASP A 88 9.27 -2.46 5.42
N VAL A 89 9.27 -1.51 4.46
CA VAL A 89 8.60 -1.70 3.17
C VAL A 89 9.21 -2.87 2.39
N LEU A 90 10.52 -2.90 2.23
CA LEU A 90 11.20 -3.99 1.51
C LEU A 90 10.94 -5.35 2.18
N ASP A 91 11.05 -5.43 3.50
CA ASP A 91 10.82 -6.67 4.25
C ASP A 91 9.35 -7.15 4.11
N ASN A 92 8.37 -6.22 4.16
CA ASN A 92 6.96 -6.56 3.97
C ASN A 92 6.66 -7.03 2.53
N PHE A 93 7.19 -6.34 1.53
CA PHE A 93 6.98 -6.72 0.13
C PHE A 93 7.69 -8.04 -0.21
N ALA A 94 8.82 -8.36 0.40
CA ALA A 94 9.47 -9.68 0.28
C ALA A 94 8.57 -10.81 0.84
N MET A 95 7.95 -10.58 2.01
CA MET A 95 6.98 -11.53 2.57
C MET A 95 5.74 -11.65 1.69
N LEU A 96 5.17 -10.53 1.24
CA LEU A 96 4.01 -10.52 0.34
C LEU A 96 4.33 -11.21 -0.98
N GLY A 97 5.49 -10.95 -1.58
CA GLY A 97 5.96 -11.61 -2.80
C GLY A 97 6.06 -13.12 -2.64
N THR A 98 6.65 -13.58 -1.53
CA THR A 98 6.72 -15.03 -1.22
C THR A 98 5.33 -15.66 -1.11
N LEU A 99 4.37 -14.99 -0.46
CA LEU A 99 2.99 -15.47 -0.35
C LEU A 99 2.27 -15.45 -1.70
N ALA A 100 2.41 -14.39 -2.48
CA ALA A 100 1.82 -14.25 -3.80
C ALA A 100 2.40 -15.27 -4.80
N GLY A 101 3.73 -15.46 -4.78
CA GLY A 101 4.40 -16.48 -5.58
C GLY A 101 3.93 -17.88 -5.24
N LYS A 102 3.79 -18.20 -3.96
CA LYS A 102 3.25 -19.51 -3.54
C LYS A 102 1.79 -19.69 -3.92
N ALA A 103 1.00 -18.63 -3.88
CA ALA A 103 -0.38 -18.67 -4.37
C ALA A 103 -0.43 -18.93 -5.88
N ALA A 104 0.42 -18.28 -6.68
CA ALA A 104 0.51 -18.48 -8.12
C ALA A 104 0.99 -19.88 -8.49
N GLU A 105 1.99 -20.42 -7.79
CA GLU A 105 2.45 -21.81 -7.95
C GLU A 105 1.31 -22.82 -7.74
N TRP A 106 0.52 -22.64 -6.69
CA TRP A 106 -0.60 -23.52 -6.41
C TRP A 106 -1.78 -23.28 -7.37
N ALA A 107 -2.00 -22.05 -7.82
CA ALA A 107 -2.98 -21.74 -8.83
C ALA A 107 -2.67 -22.47 -10.15
N ALA A 108 -1.43 -22.41 -10.63
CA ALA A 108 -1.01 -23.11 -11.86
C ALA A 108 -1.33 -24.62 -11.85
N ALA A 109 -1.28 -25.25 -10.66
CA ALA A 109 -1.58 -26.67 -10.52
C ALA A 109 -3.07 -26.99 -10.34
N ARG A 110 -3.93 -26.01 -10.08
CA ARG A 110 -5.32 -26.23 -9.62
C ARG A 110 -6.36 -25.48 -10.44
N ILE A 111 -5.94 -24.49 -11.20
CA ILE A 111 -6.82 -23.59 -11.93
C ILE A 111 -7.67 -24.36 -12.95
N THR A 112 -8.94 -24.04 -13.02
CA THR A 112 -9.85 -24.52 -14.05
C THR A 112 -9.78 -23.63 -15.29
N ASP A 113 -10.23 -24.16 -16.46
CA ASP A 113 -10.28 -23.38 -17.71
C ASP A 113 -11.12 -22.10 -17.55
N GLY A 114 -12.23 -22.18 -16.79
CA GLY A 114 -13.10 -21.03 -16.54
C GLY A 114 -12.43 -19.95 -15.67
N GLU A 115 -11.68 -20.35 -14.63
CA GLU A 115 -10.91 -19.40 -13.81
C GLU A 115 -9.74 -18.78 -14.59
N LEU A 116 -9.09 -19.55 -15.46
CA LEU A 116 -8.04 -19.05 -16.32
C LEU A 116 -8.58 -18.00 -17.29
N GLU A 117 -9.76 -18.24 -17.86
CA GLU A 117 -10.41 -17.26 -18.74
C GLU A 117 -10.83 -15.99 -17.99
N GLU A 118 -11.37 -16.11 -16.75
CA GLU A 118 -11.63 -14.96 -15.89
C GLU A 118 -10.34 -14.14 -15.67
N ILE A 119 -9.21 -14.79 -15.38
CA ILE A 119 -7.92 -14.12 -15.14
C ILE A 119 -7.41 -13.42 -16.40
N ARG A 120 -7.58 -13.99 -17.59
CA ARG A 120 -7.24 -13.33 -18.87
C ARG A 120 -8.04 -12.04 -19.08
N LEU A 121 -9.34 -12.10 -18.88
CA LEU A 121 -10.20 -10.92 -18.98
C LEU A 121 -9.80 -9.82 -17.98
N LEU A 122 -9.44 -10.20 -16.75
CA LEU A 122 -8.95 -9.25 -15.75
C LEU A 122 -7.57 -8.66 -16.11
N ALA A 123 -6.69 -9.40 -16.79
CA ALA A 123 -5.45 -8.87 -17.33
C ALA A 123 -5.73 -7.84 -18.44
N ASP A 124 -6.69 -8.13 -19.34
CA ASP A 124 -7.14 -7.18 -20.37
C ASP A 124 -7.74 -5.92 -19.74
N ASP A 125 -8.48 -6.02 -18.64
CA ASP A 125 -9.00 -4.87 -17.91
C ASP A 125 -7.87 -3.97 -17.37
N VAL A 126 -6.75 -4.54 -16.92
CA VAL A 126 -5.56 -3.79 -16.52
C VAL A 126 -4.97 -3.02 -17.70
N HIS A 127 -4.79 -3.67 -18.84
CA HIS A 127 -4.29 -3.03 -20.07
C HIS A 127 -5.20 -1.90 -20.57
N ASN A 128 -6.51 -2.06 -20.43
CA ASN A 128 -7.51 -1.13 -20.92
C ASN A 128 -7.89 -0.03 -19.94
N ALA A 129 -7.37 -0.05 -18.72
CA ALA A 129 -7.67 0.95 -17.70
C ALA A 129 -7.24 2.35 -18.16
N ARG A 130 -8.15 3.32 -18.08
CA ARG A 130 -7.94 4.71 -18.55
C ARG A 130 -7.74 5.71 -17.42
N THR A 131 -7.97 5.30 -16.19
CA THR A 131 -7.83 6.14 -15.01
C THR A 131 -7.02 5.42 -13.95
N PRO A 132 -6.27 6.14 -13.09
CA PRO A 132 -5.52 5.52 -11.99
C PRO A 132 -6.40 4.66 -11.09
N ASP A 133 -7.58 5.12 -10.72
CA ASP A 133 -8.55 4.35 -9.90
C ASP A 133 -9.01 3.07 -10.62
N GLY A 134 -9.26 3.14 -11.92
CA GLY A 134 -9.63 1.98 -12.74
C GLY A 134 -8.49 0.96 -12.81
N LEU A 135 -7.26 1.43 -12.98
CA LEU A 135 -6.07 0.59 -12.98
C LEU A 135 -5.86 -0.10 -11.62
N VAL A 136 -5.99 0.65 -10.52
CA VAL A 136 -5.93 0.07 -9.17
C VAL A 136 -6.99 -1.02 -8.99
N ALA A 137 -8.23 -0.74 -9.37
CA ALA A 137 -9.32 -1.71 -9.20
C ALA A 137 -9.11 -2.98 -10.03
N ALA A 138 -8.71 -2.85 -11.31
CA ALA A 138 -8.42 -3.96 -12.21
C ALA A 138 -7.24 -4.80 -11.71
N ASN A 139 -6.14 -4.16 -11.31
CA ASN A 139 -4.96 -4.81 -10.74
C ASN A 139 -5.30 -5.64 -9.50
N TRP A 140 -6.08 -5.08 -8.57
CA TRP A 140 -6.54 -5.81 -7.39
C TRP A 140 -7.47 -6.97 -7.70
N ALA A 141 -8.33 -6.83 -8.72
CA ALA A 141 -9.22 -7.90 -9.16
C ALA A 141 -8.41 -9.06 -9.74
N PHE A 142 -7.43 -8.78 -10.61
CA PHE A 142 -6.51 -9.74 -11.21
C PHE A 142 -5.77 -10.57 -10.15
N HIS A 143 -5.04 -9.92 -9.26
CA HIS A 143 -4.31 -10.62 -8.21
C HIS A 143 -5.22 -11.45 -7.31
N ARG A 144 -6.40 -10.94 -6.95
CA ARG A 144 -7.36 -11.65 -6.12
C ARG A 144 -7.90 -12.90 -6.80
N ALA A 145 -8.11 -12.89 -8.12
CA ALA A 145 -8.53 -14.06 -8.86
C ALA A 145 -7.47 -15.17 -8.81
N ILE A 146 -6.19 -14.84 -9.04
CA ILE A 146 -5.08 -15.80 -8.94
C ILE A 146 -4.94 -16.34 -7.52
N HIS A 147 -5.01 -15.48 -6.52
CA HIS A 147 -4.93 -15.93 -5.13
C HIS A 147 -6.08 -16.88 -4.76
N ARG A 148 -7.30 -16.64 -5.25
CA ARG A 148 -8.44 -17.57 -5.07
C ARG A 148 -8.21 -18.89 -5.76
N ALA A 149 -7.74 -18.90 -7.01
CA ALA A 149 -7.43 -20.10 -7.78
C ALA A 149 -6.37 -20.99 -7.09
N SER A 150 -5.55 -20.44 -6.17
CA SER A 150 -4.67 -21.25 -5.31
C SER A 150 -5.41 -22.28 -4.45
N GLY A 151 -6.72 -22.10 -4.19
CA GLY A 151 -7.55 -22.94 -3.34
C GLY A 151 -7.19 -22.92 -1.85
N SER A 152 -6.29 -22.03 -1.39
CA SER A 152 -5.80 -21.99 -0.02
C SER A 152 -6.37 -20.80 0.77
N SER A 153 -7.36 -21.07 1.64
CA SER A 153 -7.91 -20.06 2.54
C SER A 153 -6.84 -19.46 3.50
N ARG A 154 -5.84 -20.27 3.85
CA ARG A 154 -4.75 -19.82 4.75
C ARG A 154 -3.86 -18.77 4.10
N ILE A 155 -3.44 -19.02 2.83
CA ILE A 155 -2.61 -18.04 2.12
C ILE A 155 -3.37 -16.75 1.87
N LEU A 156 -4.68 -16.83 1.55
CA LEU A 156 -5.54 -15.64 1.40
C LEU A 156 -5.61 -14.80 2.68
N THR A 157 -5.63 -15.45 3.84
CA THR A 157 -5.63 -14.74 5.14
C THR A 157 -4.32 -14.03 5.37
N LEU A 158 -3.18 -14.68 5.10
CA LEU A 158 -1.85 -14.09 5.28
C LEU A 158 -1.59 -12.94 4.30
N ILE A 159 -1.98 -13.11 3.02
CA ILE A 159 -1.88 -12.03 2.02
C ILE A 159 -2.68 -10.80 2.48
N ARG A 160 -3.89 -10.97 3.00
CA ARG A 160 -4.70 -9.84 3.52
C ARG A 160 -4.04 -9.10 4.67
N GLN A 161 -3.23 -9.77 5.48
CA GLN A 161 -2.50 -9.15 6.58
C GLN A 161 -1.27 -8.36 6.12
N THR A 162 -0.64 -8.80 5.03
CA THR A 162 0.59 -8.16 4.50
C THR A 162 0.31 -7.08 3.47
N VAL A 163 -0.81 -7.16 2.76
CA VAL A 163 -1.12 -6.26 1.64
C VAL A 163 -1.46 -4.82 2.08
N GLY A 164 -1.79 -4.59 3.36
CA GLY A 164 -2.13 -3.29 3.91
C GLY A 164 -1.03 -2.22 3.77
N VAL A 165 0.21 -2.62 3.49
CA VAL A 165 1.35 -1.72 3.25
C VAL A 165 1.37 -1.17 1.80
N VAL A 166 0.57 -1.73 0.89
CA VAL A 166 0.46 -1.20 -0.48
C VAL A 166 -0.52 -0.03 -0.48
N PRO A 167 -0.09 1.21 -0.83
CA PRO A 167 -1.01 2.34 -0.91
C PRO A 167 -2.12 2.09 -1.92
N THR A 168 -3.35 2.46 -1.61
CA THR A 168 -4.47 2.29 -2.55
C THR A 168 -4.40 3.27 -3.73
N ASN A 169 -3.61 4.33 -3.63
CA ASN A 169 -3.29 5.26 -4.72
C ASN A 169 -1.92 4.99 -5.37
N PHE A 170 -1.44 3.73 -5.32
CA PHE A 170 -0.11 3.34 -5.78
C PHE A 170 0.18 3.82 -7.22
N PHE A 171 -0.72 3.63 -8.17
CA PHE A 171 -0.52 4.02 -9.56
C PHE A 171 -0.69 5.53 -9.82
N GLU A 172 -1.26 6.30 -8.89
CA GLU A 172 -1.20 7.77 -8.94
C GLU A 172 0.20 8.27 -8.58
N VAL A 173 0.82 7.62 -7.59
CA VAL A 173 2.17 7.96 -7.10
C VAL A 173 3.24 7.43 -8.05
N PHE A 174 3.00 6.27 -8.68
CA PHE A 174 3.94 5.56 -9.55
C PHE A 174 3.31 5.24 -10.92
N PRO A 175 3.03 6.24 -11.77
CA PRO A 175 2.34 6.01 -13.05
C PRO A 175 3.10 5.06 -13.99
N ASP A 176 4.42 5.07 -13.98
CA ASP A 176 5.25 4.19 -14.81
C ASP A 176 5.14 2.71 -14.40
N GLN A 177 4.75 2.42 -13.16
CA GLN A 177 4.56 1.04 -12.69
C GLN A 177 3.38 0.34 -13.35
N GLY A 178 2.41 1.08 -13.89
CA GLY A 178 1.28 0.49 -14.60
C GLY A 178 1.68 -0.32 -15.83
N GLN A 179 2.63 0.16 -16.63
CA GLN A 179 3.10 -0.54 -17.83
C GLN A 179 3.94 -1.78 -17.47
N HIS A 180 4.83 -1.68 -16.48
CA HIS A 180 5.60 -2.82 -16.00
C HIS A 180 4.69 -3.91 -15.41
N SER A 181 3.68 -3.49 -14.65
CA SER A 181 2.68 -4.38 -14.07
C SER A 181 1.95 -5.18 -15.15
N ALA A 182 1.53 -4.54 -16.24
CA ALA A 182 0.82 -5.19 -17.32
C ALA A 182 1.66 -6.28 -18.01
N ALA A 183 2.94 -6.02 -18.29
CA ALA A 183 3.85 -7.01 -18.89
C ALA A 183 4.06 -8.23 -17.98
N ASP A 184 4.24 -8.01 -16.67
CA ASP A 184 4.36 -9.12 -15.70
C ASP A 184 3.05 -9.92 -15.60
N HIS A 185 1.88 -9.29 -15.76
CA HIS A 185 0.60 -9.98 -15.76
C HIS A 185 0.45 -10.90 -16.96
N ASP A 186 0.88 -10.48 -18.15
CA ASP A 186 0.88 -11.33 -19.36
C ASP A 186 1.76 -12.56 -19.17
N GLU A 187 2.97 -12.37 -18.63
CA GLU A 187 3.90 -13.46 -18.33
C GLU A 187 3.32 -14.43 -17.29
N LEU A 188 2.63 -13.89 -16.28
CA LEU A 188 1.98 -14.69 -15.24
C LEU A 188 0.81 -15.50 -15.81
N VAL A 189 -0.04 -14.90 -16.66
CA VAL A 189 -1.14 -15.59 -17.36
C VAL A 189 -0.59 -16.72 -18.24
N ALA A 190 0.51 -16.49 -18.96
CA ALA A 190 1.15 -17.51 -19.78
C ALA A 190 1.65 -18.70 -18.94
N ALA A 191 2.30 -18.42 -17.80
CA ALA A 191 2.76 -19.46 -16.87
C ALA A 191 1.61 -20.28 -16.27
N LEU A 192 0.50 -19.61 -15.88
CA LEU A 192 -0.71 -20.28 -15.39
C LEU A 192 -1.35 -21.17 -16.46
N ALA A 193 -1.44 -20.69 -17.71
CA ALA A 193 -1.99 -21.44 -18.83
C ALA A 193 -1.14 -22.67 -19.19
N ALA A 194 0.17 -22.59 -19.00
CA ALA A 194 1.09 -23.70 -19.21
C ALA A 194 1.10 -24.71 -18.02
N GLY A 195 0.47 -24.39 -16.90
CA GLY A 195 0.58 -25.18 -15.67
C GLY A 195 1.98 -25.11 -15.04
N ASP A 196 2.81 -24.12 -15.44
CA ASP A 196 4.17 -23.96 -14.94
C ASP A 196 4.17 -23.20 -13.61
N GLY A 197 4.02 -23.95 -12.52
CA GLY A 197 3.99 -23.39 -11.18
C GLY A 197 5.31 -22.70 -10.78
N ALA A 198 6.45 -23.17 -11.29
CA ALA A 198 7.75 -22.58 -10.97
C ALA A 198 7.91 -21.19 -11.64
N ALA A 199 7.55 -21.07 -12.90
CA ALA A 199 7.52 -19.80 -13.61
C ALA A 199 6.50 -18.84 -13.00
N ALA A 200 5.25 -19.30 -12.75
CA ALA A 200 4.21 -18.48 -12.11
C ALA A 200 4.66 -17.91 -10.76
N ARG A 201 5.34 -18.71 -9.95
CA ARG A 201 5.91 -18.27 -8.68
C ARG A 201 6.93 -17.15 -8.88
N LEU A 202 7.92 -17.37 -9.74
CA LEU A 202 9.01 -16.41 -9.94
C LEU A 202 8.49 -15.06 -10.45
N VAL A 203 7.56 -15.08 -11.40
CA VAL A 203 6.94 -13.86 -11.94
C VAL A 203 6.16 -13.11 -10.86
N ALA A 204 5.33 -13.80 -10.08
CA ALA A 204 4.54 -13.18 -9.03
C ALA A 204 5.42 -12.62 -7.90
N GLU A 205 6.50 -13.31 -7.48
CA GLU A 205 7.46 -12.83 -6.49
C GLU A 205 8.18 -11.57 -6.99
N ARG A 206 8.70 -11.59 -8.22
CA ARG A 206 9.36 -10.43 -8.85
C ARG A 206 8.42 -9.22 -8.92
N HIS A 207 7.25 -9.41 -9.50
CA HIS A 207 6.25 -8.36 -9.66
C HIS A 207 5.94 -7.62 -8.34
N VAL A 208 5.72 -8.36 -7.27
CA VAL A 208 5.43 -7.77 -5.96
C VAL A 208 6.66 -7.09 -5.36
N THR A 209 7.84 -7.71 -5.45
CA THR A 209 9.06 -7.13 -4.87
C THR A 209 9.51 -5.86 -5.58
N ASP A 210 9.33 -5.77 -6.90
CA ASP A 210 9.67 -4.57 -7.69
C ASP A 210 8.78 -3.37 -7.30
N ALA A 211 7.49 -3.60 -7.02
CA ALA A 211 6.62 -2.57 -6.46
C ALA A 211 7.10 -2.09 -5.08
N GLY A 212 7.59 -3.00 -4.23
CA GLY A 212 8.21 -2.66 -2.95
C GLY A 212 9.47 -1.81 -3.08
N VAL A 213 10.32 -2.12 -4.05
CA VAL A 213 11.54 -1.32 -4.35
C VAL A 213 11.16 0.09 -4.80
N ALA A 214 10.13 0.25 -5.65
CA ALA A 214 9.64 1.56 -6.08
C ALA A 214 9.15 2.39 -4.89
N LEU A 215 8.34 1.82 -4.01
CA LEU A 215 7.83 2.50 -2.81
C LEU A 215 8.95 2.85 -1.82
N ALA A 216 9.90 1.94 -1.57
CA ALA A 216 11.02 2.20 -0.68
C ALA A 216 11.89 3.37 -1.16
N ARG A 217 12.22 3.43 -2.45
CA ARG A 217 12.95 4.53 -3.07
C ARG A 217 12.21 5.87 -2.94
N PHE A 218 10.90 5.85 -3.09
CA PHE A 218 10.08 7.05 -2.93
C PHE A 218 10.14 7.59 -1.49
N LEU A 219 10.05 6.72 -0.49
CA LEU A 219 10.18 7.10 0.91
C LEU A 219 11.59 7.63 1.24
N GLU A 220 12.64 7.04 0.67
CA GLU A 220 14.02 7.53 0.82
C GLU A 220 14.17 8.95 0.27
N ALA A 221 13.63 9.22 -0.91
CA ALA A 221 13.68 10.55 -1.53
C ALA A 221 12.92 11.60 -0.71
N GLY A 222 11.75 11.24 -0.15
CA GLY A 222 10.94 12.09 0.72
C GLY A 222 11.65 12.44 2.04
N THR A 223 12.34 11.48 2.65
CA THR A 223 13.08 11.70 3.89
C THR A 223 14.37 12.53 3.67
N ALA A 224 15.01 12.42 2.52
CA ALA A 224 16.19 13.23 2.16
C ALA A 224 15.85 14.72 2.00
N GLY A 225 14.64 15.04 1.52
CA GLY A 225 14.14 16.42 1.40
C GLY A 225 13.73 17.07 2.72
N ALA A 226 13.46 16.28 3.76
CA ALA A 226 12.96 16.74 5.07
C ALA A 226 14.06 17.02 6.11
N ARG A 227 15.35 16.89 5.76
CA ARG A 227 16.44 17.25 6.71
C ARG A 227 16.41 18.74 7.00
N PRO A 228 16.32 19.19 8.27
CA PRO A 228 16.31 20.59 8.62
C PRO A 228 17.63 21.24 8.18
N ARG A 229 17.55 22.22 7.28
CA ARG A 229 18.63 23.18 7.03
C ARG A 229 18.83 24.02 8.29
N GLY A 230 19.91 23.76 9.05
CA GLY A 230 20.32 24.69 10.07
C GLY A 230 20.68 24.13 11.43
N ALA A 231 21.82 23.47 11.54
CA ALA A 231 22.62 23.56 12.75
C ALA A 231 23.77 24.49 12.45
N GLY A 232 23.49 25.79 12.54
CA GLY A 232 24.49 26.87 12.41
C GLY A 232 25.59 26.65 13.45
N ARG A 233 26.83 26.55 12.95
CA ARG A 233 28.06 26.57 13.73
C ARG A 233 28.02 27.75 14.72
N ARG A 234 27.85 27.51 16.00
CA ARG A 234 28.22 28.45 17.04
C ARG A 234 29.76 28.56 17.00
N ARG A 235 30.24 29.65 16.45
CA ARG A 235 31.62 30.09 16.63
C ARG A 235 31.83 30.37 18.12
N GLN A 236 32.64 29.57 18.76
CA GLN A 236 33.24 29.93 20.04
C GLN A 236 34.21 31.08 19.80
N GLY A 237 33.84 32.28 20.25
CA GLY A 237 34.71 33.40 20.37
C GLY A 237 35.69 33.17 21.50
N VAL A 238 36.94 32.96 21.16
CA VAL A 238 38.07 33.05 22.08
C VAL A 238 38.16 34.52 22.53
N ARG A 239 37.97 34.79 23.82
CA ARG A 239 38.37 36.02 24.46
C ARG A 239 39.73 35.77 25.09
N SER A 240 40.76 36.40 24.47
CA SER A 240 42.04 36.67 25.12
C SER A 240 41.86 37.93 25.99
N GLY A 241 42.42 37.90 27.20
CA GLY A 241 42.50 38.97 28.17
C GLY A 241 42.94 38.45 29.51
#